data_97dddbc9a45de402e83e3e6f0d58359e
#
_entry.id   97dddbc9a45de402e83e3e6f0d58359e
#
_cell.length_a   1.000
_cell.length_b   1.000
_cell.length_c   1.000
_cell.angle_alpha   90.00
_cell.angle_beta   90.00
_cell.angle_gamma   90.00
#
_symmetry.space_group_name_H-M   'P 1'
#
loop_
_entity.id
_entity.type
_entity.pdbx_description
1 polymer ?
#
loop_
_entity_poly.entity_id
_entity_poly.type
_entity_poly.pdbx_seq_one_letter_code
_entity_poly.pdbx_strand_id
1 'polypeptide(L)'
;MSAVAPFSCSWCGLPVSATTLEDLSAWTLLCAACLERAPGQPYLKTKLKEGLRRRAEGAQPPVGIPLAPTPTTPAATGAPEVGESGVPARLGLLPPPQHPDELEAWYLNRAPYDRGPLGGATWQGELDRAVLWLDALPYEGRIVELGAGIGFWTVLLASRGDTSAYDAREDRLERARRRLIAHGLSAHLHPRAIDAGPEGAPAGLIVVPFVLSQLAAEPRARMIDVAHAWLAPGGRIAVIDLAPPNFDPATLEQAAGEMLGSRFTDRRAEVLGRHLVLIEATAR
;
A
#
# COMPACT_ATOMS: atom_id res chain seq x y z
N MET A 1 29.51 -5.95 -24.19
CA MET A 1 28.48 -6.14 -23.16
C MET A 1 27.65 -4.86 -23.13
N SER A 2 26.37 -4.90 -23.51
CA SER A 2 25.50 -3.70 -23.49
C SER A 2 25.15 -3.40 -22.03
N ALA A 3 25.50 -2.19 -21.58
CA ALA A 3 25.06 -1.68 -20.28
C ALA A 3 23.54 -1.45 -20.31
N VAL A 4 22.86 -1.91 -19.29
CA VAL A 4 21.43 -1.62 -19.12
C VAL A 4 21.28 -0.20 -18.59
N ALA A 5 20.35 0.58 -19.16
CA ALA A 5 20.09 1.94 -18.69
C ALA A 5 19.64 1.93 -17.22
N PRO A 6 20.06 2.90 -16.39
CA PRO A 6 19.61 3.00 -15.02
C PRO A 6 18.08 3.20 -14.95
N PHE A 7 17.43 2.51 -14.04
CA PHE A 7 15.99 2.57 -13.86
C PHE A 7 15.61 2.58 -12.36
N SER A 8 14.37 2.91 -12.07
CA SER A 8 13.83 2.81 -10.72
C SER A 8 13.29 1.40 -10.44
N CYS A 9 13.57 0.87 -9.25
CA CYS A 9 13.02 -0.40 -8.80
C CYS A 9 11.48 -0.35 -8.84
N SER A 10 10.85 -1.32 -9.48
CA SER A 10 9.39 -1.38 -9.64
C SER A 10 8.64 -1.60 -8.31
N TRP A 11 9.34 -1.94 -7.25
CA TRP A 11 8.76 -2.09 -5.91
C TRP A 11 9.05 -0.89 -5.01
N CYS A 12 10.31 -0.64 -4.68
CA CYS A 12 10.70 0.39 -3.71
C CYS A 12 11.08 1.74 -4.31
N GLY A 13 11.11 1.86 -5.65
CA GLY A 13 11.46 3.10 -6.34
C GLY A 13 12.94 3.49 -6.30
N LEU A 14 13.80 2.77 -5.56
CA LEU A 14 15.22 3.08 -5.48
C LEU A 14 15.89 2.96 -6.85
N PRO A 15 16.92 3.79 -7.13
CA PRO A 15 17.71 3.67 -8.34
C PRO A 15 18.34 2.30 -8.48
N VAL A 16 18.27 1.72 -9.67
CA VAL A 16 18.90 0.45 -10.02
C VAL A 16 19.80 0.67 -11.23
N SER A 17 21.06 0.29 -11.13
CA SER A 17 21.99 0.23 -12.24
C SER A 17 22.35 -1.22 -12.47
N ALA A 18 21.63 -1.90 -13.35
CA ALA A 18 22.03 -3.22 -13.80
C ALA A 18 23.25 -3.08 -14.70
N THR A 19 24.36 -3.66 -14.30
CA THR A 19 25.65 -3.52 -14.99
C THR A 19 25.77 -4.45 -16.20
N THR A 20 25.03 -5.57 -16.16
CA THR A 20 25.05 -6.58 -17.23
C THR A 20 23.67 -7.19 -17.41
N LEU A 21 23.43 -7.87 -18.55
CA LEU A 21 22.22 -8.69 -18.77
C LEU A 21 22.21 -9.98 -17.90
N GLU A 22 23.27 -10.28 -17.20
CA GLU A 22 23.33 -11.38 -16.23
C GLU A 22 22.73 -10.98 -14.89
N ASP A 23 22.65 -9.67 -14.60
CA ASP A 23 22.06 -9.14 -13.39
C ASP A 23 20.54 -9.35 -13.40
N LEU A 24 20.03 -10.07 -12.39
CA LEU A 24 18.59 -10.32 -12.24
C LEU A 24 17.78 -9.05 -12.10
N SER A 25 18.37 -7.96 -11.63
CA SER A 25 17.71 -6.65 -11.53
C SER A 25 17.19 -6.18 -12.88
N ALA A 26 17.93 -6.42 -13.97
CA ALA A 26 17.50 -6.06 -15.32
C ALA A 26 16.23 -6.79 -15.76
N TRP A 27 16.06 -8.03 -15.34
CA TRP A 27 14.95 -8.91 -15.74
C TRP A 27 13.71 -8.76 -14.87
N THR A 28 13.93 -8.43 -13.60
CA THR A 28 12.87 -8.31 -12.59
C THR A 28 12.42 -6.88 -12.36
N LEU A 29 13.19 -5.90 -12.78
CA LEU A 29 13.06 -4.49 -12.44
C LEU A 29 13.07 -4.24 -10.92
N LEU A 30 13.80 -5.09 -10.18
CA LEU A 30 13.95 -5.00 -8.73
C LEU A 30 15.40 -4.63 -8.37
N CYS A 31 15.59 -3.82 -7.34
CA CYS A 31 16.91 -3.59 -6.76
C CYS A 31 17.40 -4.82 -5.98
N ALA A 32 18.71 -4.88 -5.68
CA ALA A 32 19.30 -5.98 -4.95
C ALA A 32 18.59 -6.30 -3.62
N ALA A 33 18.26 -5.26 -2.84
CA ALA A 33 17.54 -5.42 -1.57
C ALA A 33 16.14 -6.03 -1.75
N CYS A 34 15.42 -5.67 -2.81
CA CYS A 34 14.12 -6.27 -3.13
C CYS A 34 14.27 -7.71 -3.64
N LEU A 35 15.34 -8.03 -4.36
CA LEU A 35 15.62 -9.39 -4.79
C LEU A 35 15.94 -10.32 -3.61
N GLU A 36 16.72 -9.86 -2.64
CA GLU A 36 17.00 -10.60 -1.40
C GLU A 36 15.75 -10.91 -0.59
N ARG A 37 14.79 -9.99 -0.59
CA ARG A 37 13.50 -10.11 0.11
C ARG A 37 12.47 -10.94 -0.65
N ALA A 38 12.69 -11.18 -1.95
CA ALA A 38 11.72 -11.83 -2.82
C ALA A 38 11.24 -13.21 -2.33
N PRO A 39 12.05 -14.08 -1.70
CA PRO A 39 11.56 -15.38 -1.21
C PRO A 39 10.46 -15.26 -0.15
N GLY A 40 10.50 -14.20 0.69
CA GLY A 40 9.54 -13.96 1.76
C GLY A 40 8.36 -13.06 1.38
N GLN A 41 8.32 -12.54 0.15
CA GLN A 41 7.32 -11.57 -0.31
C GLN A 41 6.57 -12.11 -1.54
N PRO A 42 5.27 -12.39 -1.45
CA PRO A 42 4.50 -13.00 -2.56
C PRO A 42 4.65 -12.24 -3.88
N TYR A 43 4.50 -10.91 -3.83
CA TYR A 43 4.65 -10.05 -5.00
C TYR A 43 6.07 -10.10 -5.60
N LEU A 44 7.08 -9.88 -4.77
CA LEU A 44 8.49 -9.91 -5.21
C LEU A 44 8.87 -11.31 -5.73
N LYS A 45 8.35 -12.36 -5.10
CA LYS A 45 8.51 -13.75 -5.56
C LYS A 45 7.91 -13.97 -6.95
N THR A 46 6.75 -13.40 -7.22
CA THR A 46 6.12 -13.44 -8.55
C THR A 46 6.98 -12.71 -9.58
N LYS A 47 7.45 -11.51 -9.26
CA LYS A 47 8.38 -10.74 -10.12
C LYS A 47 9.68 -11.49 -10.38
N LEU A 48 10.23 -12.11 -9.35
CA LEU A 48 11.45 -12.92 -9.48
C LEU A 48 11.22 -14.11 -10.43
N LYS A 49 10.14 -14.86 -10.24
CA LYS A 49 9.78 -16.00 -11.11
C LYS A 49 9.59 -15.55 -12.56
N GLU A 50 8.89 -14.46 -12.79
CA GLU A 50 8.65 -13.92 -14.13
C GLU A 50 9.96 -13.46 -14.78
N GLY A 51 10.82 -12.75 -14.06
CA GLY A 51 12.15 -12.36 -14.56
C GLY A 51 13.03 -13.56 -14.94
N LEU A 52 13.05 -14.59 -14.09
CA LEU A 52 13.77 -15.84 -14.37
C LEU A 52 13.22 -16.57 -15.60
N ARG A 53 11.89 -16.63 -15.73
CA ARG A 53 11.24 -17.24 -16.90
C ARG A 53 11.61 -16.50 -18.19
N ARG A 54 11.47 -15.17 -18.25
CA ARG A 54 11.85 -14.36 -19.41
C ARG A 54 13.31 -14.54 -19.80
N ARG A 55 14.19 -14.57 -18.80
CA ARG A 55 15.63 -14.82 -19.04
C ARG A 55 15.87 -16.20 -19.66
N ALA A 56 15.22 -17.23 -19.15
CA ALA A 56 15.36 -18.60 -19.66
C ALA A 56 14.80 -18.75 -21.10
N GLU A 57 13.77 -18.00 -21.45
CA GLU A 57 13.17 -17.99 -22.79
C GLU A 57 13.96 -17.15 -23.80
N GLY A 58 15.06 -16.50 -23.39
CA GLY A 58 15.86 -15.64 -24.27
C GLY A 58 15.13 -14.36 -24.72
N ALA A 59 14.06 -13.96 -23.98
CA ALA A 59 13.36 -12.71 -24.23
C ALA A 59 14.28 -11.50 -23.96
N GLN A 60 13.88 -10.33 -24.42
CA GLN A 60 14.56 -9.09 -24.00
C GLN A 60 14.15 -8.71 -22.55
N PRO A 61 15.07 -8.17 -21.74
CA PRO A 61 14.71 -7.65 -20.43
C PRO A 61 13.67 -6.52 -20.60
N PRO A 62 12.72 -6.38 -19.65
CA PRO A 62 11.75 -5.30 -19.72
C PRO A 62 12.44 -3.94 -19.63
N VAL A 63 11.95 -2.97 -20.36
CA VAL A 63 12.45 -1.59 -20.29
C VAL A 63 12.03 -1.00 -18.96
N GLY A 64 13.01 -0.65 -18.12
CA GLY A 64 12.76 -0.05 -16.81
C GLY A 64 12.12 1.33 -16.92
N ILE A 65 11.52 1.79 -15.83
CA ILE A 65 11.07 3.18 -15.71
C ILE A 65 12.33 4.06 -15.66
N PRO A 66 12.56 4.97 -16.62
CA PRO A 66 13.73 5.85 -16.58
C PRO A 66 13.79 6.61 -15.27
N LEU A 67 15.00 6.77 -14.72
CA LEU A 67 15.20 7.69 -13.60
C LEU A 67 14.81 9.10 -14.09
N ALA A 68 13.91 9.75 -13.35
CA ALA A 68 13.67 11.16 -13.56
C ALA A 68 15.00 11.91 -13.42
N PRO A 69 15.30 12.92 -14.26
CA PRO A 69 16.49 13.72 -14.10
C PRO A 69 16.49 14.27 -12.67
N THR A 70 17.60 14.06 -11.97
CA THR A 70 17.76 14.58 -10.61
C THR A 70 17.51 16.08 -10.66
N PRO A 71 16.50 16.63 -9.98
CA PRO A 71 16.31 18.06 -9.95
C PRO A 71 17.58 18.64 -9.33
N THR A 72 18.26 19.52 -10.07
CA THR A 72 19.34 20.36 -9.56
C THR A 72 18.70 21.31 -8.54
N THR A 73 18.66 20.88 -7.29
CA THR A 73 18.15 21.69 -6.19
C THR A 73 19.10 22.85 -5.98
N PRO A 74 18.66 24.10 -6.15
CA PRO A 74 19.43 25.23 -5.60
C PRO A 74 19.47 25.02 -4.09
N ALA A 75 20.64 25.16 -3.50
CA ALA A 75 20.86 25.05 -2.07
C ALA A 75 19.86 25.94 -1.34
N ALA A 76 18.86 25.32 -0.70
CA ALA A 76 17.87 26.02 0.10
C ALA A 76 18.52 26.39 1.45
N THR A 77 19.07 27.61 1.51
CA THR A 77 19.27 28.31 2.77
C THR A 77 17.92 28.85 3.21
N GLY A 78 17.18 28.08 3.96
CA GLY A 78 15.93 28.50 4.58
C GLY A 78 15.65 27.63 5.80
N ALA A 79 15.49 28.27 6.95
CA ALA A 79 14.99 27.64 8.16
C ALA A 79 13.60 27.03 7.89
N PRO A 80 13.20 25.91 8.56
CA PRO A 80 11.91 25.31 8.33
C PRO A 80 10.80 26.30 8.71
N GLU A 81 9.97 26.67 7.74
CA GLU A 81 8.75 27.41 8.01
C GLU A 81 7.82 26.54 8.88
N VAL A 82 7.49 27.04 10.04
CA VAL A 82 6.47 26.49 10.93
C VAL A 82 5.13 26.77 10.26
N GLY A 83 4.46 25.73 9.77
CA GLY A 83 3.11 25.87 9.22
C GLY A 83 2.14 26.38 10.29
N GLU A 84 1.18 27.19 9.90
CA GLU A 84 0.22 27.90 10.74
C GLU A 84 -0.62 27.03 11.71
N SER A 85 -0.50 25.72 11.68
CA SER A 85 -1.22 24.80 12.56
C SER A 85 -0.46 24.36 13.81
N GLY A 86 0.78 24.80 14.01
CA GLY A 86 1.56 24.49 15.24
C GLY A 86 1.90 23.01 15.47
N VAL A 87 1.53 22.13 14.56
CA VAL A 87 1.84 20.71 14.62
C VAL A 87 3.17 20.47 13.92
N PRO A 88 4.24 20.00 14.61
CA PRO A 88 5.48 19.67 13.94
C PRO A 88 5.19 18.64 12.87
N ALA A 89 5.67 18.91 11.64
CA ALA A 89 5.57 17.96 10.53
C ALA A 89 6.15 16.64 11.01
N ARG A 90 5.29 15.61 11.08
CA ARG A 90 5.69 14.33 11.61
C ARG A 90 6.73 13.70 10.72
N LEU A 91 7.82 13.32 11.34
CA LEU A 91 8.83 12.36 10.89
C LEU A 91 8.70 11.88 9.42
N GLY A 92 8.40 12.81 8.52
CA GLY A 92 8.55 12.62 7.10
C GLY A 92 7.38 12.08 6.31
N LEU A 93 6.32 11.54 6.92
CA LEU A 93 5.16 11.08 6.16
C LEU A 93 4.02 12.10 6.22
N LEU A 94 3.68 12.62 5.06
CA LEU A 94 2.46 13.39 4.84
C LEU A 94 1.27 12.40 4.67
N PRO A 95 0.03 12.84 4.96
CA PRO A 95 -1.14 12.03 4.64
C PRO A 95 -1.16 11.66 3.15
N PRO A 96 -1.81 10.55 2.77
CA PRO A 96 -1.90 10.13 1.38
C PRO A 96 -2.44 11.24 0.50
N PRO A 97 -1.74 11.61 -0.58
CA PRO A 97 -2.19 12.64 -1.50
C PRO A 97 -3.39 12.18 -2.32
N GLN A 98 -4.11 13.13 -2.88
CA GLN A 98 -5.31 12.85 -3.68
C GLN A 98 -4.99 12.55 -5.14
N HIS A 99 -3.94 13.17 -5.70
CA HIS A 99 -3.58 12.96 -7.09
C HIS A 99 -2.90 11.60 -7.31
N PRO A 100 -3.25 10.83 -8.36
CA PRO A 100 -2.71 9.49 -8.59
C PRO A 100 -1.18 9.41 -8.67
N ASP A 101 -0.53 10.39 -9.33
CA ASP A 101 0.94 10.40 -9.47
C ASP A 101 1.65 10.69 -8.14
N GLU A 102 1.08 11.59 -7.34
CA GLU A 102 1.58 11.89 -6.01
C GLU A 102 1.35 10.71 -5.05
N LEU A 103 0.21 10.04 -5.16
CA LEU A 103 -0.10 8.85 -4.38
C LEU A 103 0.86 7.71 -4.72
N GLU A 104 1.23 7.54 -5.98
CA GLU A 104 2.24 6.56 -6.36
C GLU A 104 3.61 6.91 -5.77
N ALA A 105 4.02 8.19 -5.85
CA ALA A 105 5.24 8.67 -5.22
C ALA A 105 5.22 8.47 -3.70
N TRP A 106 4.09 8.65 -3.07
CA TRP A 106 3.90 8.46 -1.64
C TRP A 106 4.10 6.98 -1.24
N TYR A 107 3.47 6.03 -1.92
CA TYR A 107 3.67 4.59 -1.68
C TYR A 107 5.11 4.15 -1.88
N LEU A 108 5.77 4.69 -2.89
CA LEU A 108 7.16 4.36 -3.21
C LEU A 108 8.16 5.20 -2.41
N ASN A 109 7.67 6.04 -1.50
CA ASN A 109 8.46 6.96 -0.69
C ASN A 109 9.47 7.79 -1.52
N ARG A 110 9.02 8.27 -2.67
CA ARG A 110 9.81 9.16 -3.53
C ARG A 110 9.72 10.60 -3.01
N ALA A 111 10.70 11.42 -3.37
CA ALA A 111 10.62 12.87 -3.12
C ALA A 111 9.30 13.46 -3.67
N PRO A 112 8.59 14.30 -2.90
CA PRO A 112 9.01 14.99 -1.68
C PRO A 112 8.76 14.21 -0.36
N TYR A 113 8.29 12.98 -0.41
CA TYR A 113 7.86 12.20 0.74
C TYR A 113 9.01 11.48 1.45
N ASP A 114 10.11 11.22 0.77
CA ASP A 114 11.35 10.73 1.37
C ASP A 114 12.14 11.91 1.96
N ARG A 115 11.98 12.15 3.24
CA ARG A 115 12.61 13.25 3.95
C ARG A 115 13.76 12.81 4.84
N GLY A 116 14.65 12.05 4.32
CA GLY A 116 15.86 11.71 5.05
C GLY A 116 16.49 10.39 4.64
N PRO A 117 17.77 10.19 4.98
CA PRO A 117 18.53 9.04 4.51
C PRO A 117 18.02 7.68 5.00
N LEU A 118 17.15 7.66 6.03
CA LEU A 118 16.58 6.44 6.58
C LEU A 118 15.03 6.39 6.46
N GLY A 119 14.39 7.46 6.06
CA GLY A 119 12.91 7.57 6.04
C GLY A 119 12.30 6.55 5.08
N GLY A 120 12.78 6.49 3.85
CA GLY A 120 12.30 5.59 2.85
C GLY A 120 12.47 4.12 3.18
N ALA A 121 13.61 3.73 3.72
CA ALA A 121 13.87 2.36 4.12
C ALA A 121 12.95 1.91 5.28
N THR A 122 12.70 2.79 6.23
CA THR A 122 11.78 2.51 7.34
C THR A 122 10.35 2.36 6.84
N TRP A 123 9.88 3.27 5.99
CA TRP A 123 8.54 3.22 5.40
C TRP A 123 8.32 1.94 4.59
N GLN A 124 9.25 1.60 3.70
CA GLN A 124 9.15 0.36 2.93
C GLN A 124 9.15 -0.87 3.84
N GLY A 125 9.99 -0.89 4.86
CA GLY A 125 10.03 -1.97 5.84
C GLY A 125 8.71 -2.11 6.63
N GLU A 126 8.02 -1.02 6.91
CA GLU A 126 6.70 -1.04 7.54
C GLU A 126 5.62 -1.55 6.57
N LEU A 127 5.61 -1.06 5.32
CA LEU A 127 4.70 -1.57 4.29
C LEU A 127 4.89 -3.07 4.03
N ASP A 128 6.13 -3.55 3.98
CA ASP A 128 6.41 -4.97 3.80
C ASP A 128 5.86 -5.82 4.94
N ARG A 129 5.99 -5.35 6.17
CA ARG A 129 5.42 -6.05 7.33
C ARG A 129 3.89 -6.02 7.30
N ALA A 130 3.29 -4.89 6.87
CA ALA A 130 1.84 -4.80 6.70
C ALA A 130 1.34 -5.76 5.61
N VAL A 131 2.10 -5.94 4.51
CA VAL A 131 1.81 -6.95 3.48
C VAL A 131 1.84 -8.36 4.07
N LEU A 132 2.90 -8.71 4.82
CA LEU A 132 3.02 -10.03 5.44
C LEU A 132 1.91 -10.28 6.47
N TRP A 133 1.59 -9.27 7.28
CA TRP A 133 0.49 -9.35 8.23
C TRP A 133 -0.85 -9.59 7.52
N LEU A 134 -1.15 -8.80 6.49
CA LEU A 134 -2.39 -8.97 5.73
C LEU A 134 -2.46 -10.33 5.04
N ASP A 135 -1.32 -10.83 4.52
CA ASP A 135 -1.24 -12.14 3.86
C ASP A 135 -1.48 -13.30 4.84
N ALA A 136 -1.13 -13.12 6.10
CA ALA A 136 -1.34 -14.13 7.15
C ALA A 136 -2.78 -14.18 7.70
N LEU A 137 -3.62 -13.17 7.41
CA LEU A 137 -4.98 -13.15 7.93
C LEU A 137 -5.83 -14.27 7.28
N PRO A 138 -6.46 -15.13 8.10
CA PRO A 138 -7.39 -16.12 7.58
C PRO A 138 -8.70 -15.44 7.15
N TYR A 139 -9.24 -15.87 6.03
CA TYR A 139 -10.56 -15.47 5.54
C TYR A 139 -11.13 -16.57 4.64
N GLU A 140 -12.43 -16.51 4.44
CA GLU A 140 -13.14 -17.37 3.49
C GLU A 140 -14.02 -16.53 2.59
N GLY A 141 -14.10 -16.90 1.30
CA GLY A 141 -14.94 -16.21 0.33
C GLY A 141 -14.31 -14.94 -0.25
N ARG A 142 -15.13 -13.92 -0.48
CA ARG A 142 -14.78 -12.71 -1.21
C ARG A 142 -14.00 -11.72 -0.35
N ILE A 143 -13.07 -11.01 -0.99
CA ILE A 143 -12.35 -9.88 -0.41
C ILE A 143 -12.98 -8.57 -0.92
N VAL A 144 -13.14 -7.59 -0.04
CA VAL A 144 -13.55 -6.23 -0.38
C VAL A 144 -12.48 -5.25 0.07
N GLU A 145 -12.05 -4.37 -0.80
CA GLU A 145 -11.15 -3.26 -0.49
C GLU A 145 -11.91 -1.94 -0.52
N LEU A 146 -11.87 -1.18 0.57
CA LEU A 146 -12.48 0.13 0.67
C LEU A 146 -11.41 1.23 0.60
N GLY A 147 -11.43 2.02 -0.46
CA GLY A 147 -10.41 3.02 -0.73
C GLY A 147 -9.22 2.45 -1.53
N ALA A 148 -9.53 1.79 -2.66
CA ALA A 148 -8.54 1.11 -3.49
C ALA A 148 -7.43 2.03 -4.04
N GLY A 149 -7.71 3.32 -4.17
CA GLY A 149 -6.76 4.27 -4.71
C GLY A 149 -6.20 3.82 -6.06
N ILE A 150 -4.89 3.82 -6.18
CA ILE A 150 -4.17 3.40 -7.39
C ILE A 150 -3.90 1.88 -7.47
N GLY A 151 -4.52 1.08 -6.60
CA GLY A 151 -4.44 -0.39 -6.64
C GLY A 151 -3.19 -1.00 -6.04
N PHE A 152 -2.51 -0.32 -5.13
CA PHE A 152 -1.33 -0.87 -4.45
C PHE A 152 -1.68 -2.14 -3.67
N TRP A 153 -2.71 -2.09 -2.84
CA TRP A 153 -3.20 -3.23 -2.08
C TRP A 153 -4.08 -4.15 -2.93
N THR A 154 -4.83 -3.58 -3.88
CA THR A 154 -5.69 -4.36 -4.80
C THR A 154 -4.92 -5.48 -5.50
N VAL A 155 -3.68 -5.23 -5.95
CA VAL A 155 -2.84 -6.26 -6.58
C VAL A 155 -2.55 -7.41 -5.62
N LEU A 156 -2.22 -7.11 -4.36
CA LEU A 156 -1.99 -8.13 -3.35
C LEU A 156 -3.27 -8.93 -3.09
N LEU A 157 -4.39 -8.25 -2.90
CA LEU A 157 -5.67 -8.88 -2.60
C LEU A 157 -6.17 -9.74 -3.77
N ALA A 158 -6.07 -9.25 -5.00
CA ALA A 158 -6.42 -9.99 -6.21
C ALA A 158 -5.55 -11.23 -6.44
N SER A 159 -4.33 -11.27 -5.93
CA SER A 159 -3.49 -12.46 -5.98
C SER A 159 -3.92 -13.54 -4.98
N ARG A 160 -4.75 -13.18 -4.01
CA ARG A 160 -5.25 -14.08 -2.95
C ARG A 160 -6.62 -14.66 -3.26
N GLY A 161 -7.46 -13.95 -4.01
CA GLY A 161 -8.81 -14.43 -4.31
C GLY A 161 -9.71 -13.40 -5.00
N ASP A 162 -11.00 -13.74 -5.04
CA ASP A 162 -12.04 -12.88 -5.61
C ASP A 162 -12.10 -11.55 -4.87
N THR A 163 -11.71 -10.48 -5.56
CA THR A 163 -11.52 -9.15 -4.98
C THR A 163 -12.41 -8.12 -5.66
N SER A 164 -13.17 -7.39 -4.85
CA SER A 164 -13.92 -6.19 -5.26
C SER A 164 -13.31 -4.97 -4.58
N ALA A 165 -12.91 -3.98 -5.37
CA ALA A 165 -12.19 -2.80 -4.88
C ALA A 165 -12.97 -1.52 -5.22
N TYR A 166 -13.18 -0.68 -4.22
CA TYR A 166 -14.02 0.51 -4.27
C TYR A 166 -13.20 1.78 -4.06
N ASP A 167 -13.37 2.75 -4.93
CA ASP A 167 -12.85 4.11 -4.76
C ASP A 167 -13.79 5.09 -5.48
N ALA A 168 -14.04 6.26 -4.90
CA ALA A 168 -14.90 7.27 -5.51
C ALA A 168 -14.27 7.91 -6.77
N ARG A 169 -12.97 7.76 -6.94
CA ARG A 169 -12.20 8.41 -8.01
C ARG A 169 -11.89 7.44 -9.15
N GLU A 170 -12.54 7.67 -10.28
CA GLU A 170 -12.36 6.83 -11.47
C GLU A 170 -10.93 6.89 -12.04
N ASP A 171 -10.26 8.06 -11.97
CA ASP A 171 -8.88 8.23 -12.39
C ASP A 171 -7.89 7.37 -11.60
N ARG A 172 -8.16 7.14 -10.31
CA ARG A 172 -7.41 6.21 -9.47
C ARG A 172 -7.66 4.77 -9.86
N LEU A 173 -8.93 4.39 -10.04
CA LEU A 173 -9.29 3.03 -10.44
C LEU A 173 -8.74 2.68 -11.83
N GLU A 174 -8.63 3.65 -12.73
CA GLU A 174 -7.97 3.41 -14.02
C GLU A 174 -6.48 3.08 -13.84
N ARG A 175 -5.80 3.74 -12.89
CA ARG A 175 -4.44 3.34 -12.50
C ARG A 175 -4.40 1.94 -11.88
N ALA A 176 -5.34 1.63 -11.00
CA ALA A 176 -5.47 0.30 -10.40
C ALA A 176 -5.67 -0.78 -11.47
N ARG A 177 -6.52 -0.53 -12.47
CA ARG A 177 -6.75 -1.43 -13.60
C ARG A 177 -5.47 -1.70 -14.38
N ARG A 178 -4.72 -0.66 -14.75
CA ARG A 178 -3.43 -0.81 -15.45
C ARG A 178 -2.42 -1.60 -14.64
N ARG A 179 -2.39 -1.36 -13.33
CA ARG A 179 -1.52 -2.08 -12.40
C ARG A 179 -1.88 -3.56 -12.33
N LEU A 180 -3.17 -3.91 -12.22
CA LEU A 180 -3.64 -5.29 -12.25
C LEU A 180 -3.25 -5.98 -13.56
N ILE A 181 -3.52 -5.36 -14.71
CA ILE A 181 -3.15 -5.89 -16.03
C ILE A 181 -1.64 -6.15 -16.11
N ALA A 182 -0.81 -5.22 -15.64
CA ALA A 182 0.64 -5.36 -15.63
C ALA A 182 1.12 -6.56 -14.77
N HIS A 183 0.28 -7.04 -13.86
CA HIS A 183 0.55 -8.21 -13.01
C HIS A 183 -0.17 -9.49 -13.47
N GLY A 184 -0.93 -9.43 -14.59
CA GLY A 184 -1.74 -10.57 -15.04
C GLY A 184 -2.87 -10.93 -14.06
N LEU A 185 -3.34 -9.95 -13.29
CA LEU A 185 -4.40 -10.10 -12.29
C LEU A 185 -5.67 -9.36 -12.70
N SER A 186 -6.78 -9.71 -12.08
CA SER A 186 -8.06 -9.05 -12.26
C SER A 186 -8.74 -8.83 -10.89
N ALA A 187 -9.51 -7.76 -10.79
CA ALA A 187 -10.41 -7.47 -9.68
C ALA A 187 -11.63 -6.71 -10.19
N HIS A 188 -12.72 -6.76 -9.46
CA HIS A 188 -13.91 -5.96 -9.74
C HIS A 188 -13.70 -4.54 -9.19
N LEU A 189 -13.48 -3.57 -10.09
CA LEU A 189 -13.24 -2.17 -9.74
C LEU A 189 -14.54 -1.37 -9.83
N HIS A 190 -14.93 -0.75 -8.72
CA HIS A 190 -16.19 -0.03 -8.58
C HIS A 190 -15.92 1.47 -8.34
N PRO A 191 -16.24 2.38 -9.31
CA PRO A 191 -16.11 3.83 -9.15
C PRO A 191 -17.28 4.35 -8.28
N ARG A 192 -17.18 4.14 -6.97
CA ARG A 192 -18.28 4.37 -6.05
C ARG A 192 -17.76 4.83 -4.69
N ALA A 193 -18.51 5.76 -4.08
CA ALA A 193 -18.23 6.18 -2.72
C ALA A 193 -18.39 4.99 -1.74
N ILE A 194 -17.51 4.94 -0.74
CA ILE A 194 -17.40 3.81 0.18
C ILE A 194 -18.67 3.65 1.05
N ASP A 195 -19.35 4.77 1.29
CA ASP A 195 -20.56 4.84 2.11
C ASP A 195 -21.86 4.51 1.34
N ALA A 196 -21.77 4.14 0.07
CA ALA A 196 -22.93 3.85 -0.77
C ALA A 196 -23.65 2.52 -0.47
N GLY A 197 -23.19 1.77 0.54
CA GLY A 197 -23.79 0.52 0.99
C GLY A 197 -23.33 -0.73 0.23
N PRO A 198 -23.64 -1.94 0.75
CA PRO A 198 -23.13 -3.19 0.20
C PRO A 198 -23.73 -3.55 -1.16
N GLU A 199 -22.90 -4.15 -2.01
CA GLU A 199 -23.30 -4.81 -3.25
C GLU A 199 -22.74 -6.22 -3.33
N GLY A 200 -23.53 -7.14 -3.84
CA GLY A 200 -23.14 -8.53 -4.05
C GLY A 200 -23.17 -9.36 -2.77
N ALA A 201 -22.47 -10.49 -2.79
CA ALA A 201 -22.39 -11.41 -1.67
C ALA A 201 -21.60 -10.79 -0.49
N PRO A 202 -21.90 -11.17 0.75
CA PRO A 202 -21.11 -10.77 1.91
C PRO A 202 -19.63 -11.10 1.75
N ALA A 203 -18.76 -10.26 2.31
CA ALA A 203 -17.32 -10.42 2.26
C ALA A 203 -16.80 -11.26 3.43
N GLY A 204 -15.84 -12.13 3.17
CA GLY A 204 -15.11 -12.81 4.23
C GLY A 204 -13.99 -11.95 4.81
N LEU A 205 -13.47 -11.01 4.00
CA LEU A 205 -12.46 -10.04 4.42
C LEU A 205 -12.77 -8.67 3.84
N ILE A 206 -12.77 -7.64 4.69
CA ILE A 206 -12.76 -6.24 4.26
C ILE A 206 -11.44 -5.61 4.64
N VAL A 207 -10.76 -4.99 3.68
CA VAL A 207 -9.51 -4.28 3.88
C VAL A 207 -9.73 -2.78 3.68
N VAL A 208 -9.23 -1.98 4.62
CA VAL A 208 -9.37 -0.53 4.64
C VAL A 208 -7.99 0.12 4.74
N PRO A 209 -7.32 0.37 3.60
CA PRO A 209 -5.97 0.91 3.61
C PRO A 209 -5.96 2.43 3.53
N PHE A 210 -5.37 3.10 4.51
CA PHE A 210 -5.12 4.55 4.54
C PHE A 210 -6.36 5.44 4.33
N VAL A 211 -7.51 5.02 4.80
CA VAL A 211 -8.76 5.77 4.63
C VAL A 211 -9.20 6.42 5.93
N LEU A 212 -9.13 5.69 7.05
CA LEU A 212 -9.73 6.16 8.30
C LEU A 212 -9.04 7.40 8.87
N SER A 213 -7.72 7.53 8.69
CA SER A 213 -6.96 8.71 9.10
C SER A 213 -7.34 9.98 8.34
N GLN A 214 -7.94 9.83 7.16
CA GLN A 214 -8.37 10.94 6.31
C GLN A 214 -9.81 11.41 6.61
N LEU A 215 -10.56 10.65 7.40
CA LEU A 215 -11.95 10.91 7.69
C LEU A 215 -12.13 11.59 9.06
N ALA A 216 -13.04 12.55 9.13
CA ALA A 216 -13.55 13.05 10.39
C ALA A 216 -14.30 11.93 11.17
N ALA A 217 -14.57 12.15 12.45
CA ALA A 217 -15.11 11.11 13.35
C ALA A 217 -16.43 10.51 12.84
N GLU A 218 -17.39 11.34 12.41
CA GLU A 218 -18.70 10.87 11.95
C GLU A 218 -18.64 10.08 10.63
N PRO A 219 -17.98 10.54 9.53
CA PRO A 219 -17.77 9.72 8.34
C PRO A 219 -17.01 8.42 8.61
N ARG A 220 -16.06 8.44 9.54
CA ARG A 220 -15.30 7.24 9.96
C ARG A 220 -16.23 6.22 10.62
N ALA A 221 -17.09 6.64 11.53
CA ALA A 221 -18.07 5.77 12.17
C ALA A 221 -19.03 5.14 11.15
N ARG A 222 -19.57 5.96 10.24
CA ARG A 222 -20.43 5.45 9.14
C ARG A 222 -19.72 4.43 8.27
N MET A 223 -18.45 4.65 7.95
CA MET A 223 -17.68 3.70 7.16
C MET A 223 -17.50 2.36 7.87
N ILE A 224 -17.27 2.36 9.18
CA ILE A 224 -17.19 1.13 9.97
C ILE A 224 -18.55 0.42 10.00
N ASP A 225 -19.66 1.15 10.09
CA ASP A 225 -21.01 0.60 9.99
C ASP A 225 -21.26 -0.08 8.64
N VAL A 226 -20.87 0.60 7.56
CA VAL A 226 -20.94 0.06 6.20
C VAL A 226 -20.06 -1.17 6.06
N ALA A 227 -18.82 -1.13 6.52
CA ALA A 227 -17.91 -2.27 6.46
C ALA A 227 -18.50 -3.48 7.23
N HIS A 228 -19.04 -3.25 8.42
CA HIS A 228 -19.70 -4.32 9.17
C HIS A 228 -20.89 -4.94 8.40
N ALA A 229 -21.74 -4.09 7.78
CA ALA A 229 -22.90 -4.55 7.00
C ALA A 229 -22.51 -5.34 5.73
N TRP A 230 -21.28 -5.19 5.23
CA TRP A 230 -20.77 -5.94 4.09
C TRP A 230 -20.12 -7.26 4.46
N LEU A 231 -19.76 -7.45 5.73
CA LEU A 231 -19.12 -8.68 6.22
C LEU A 231 -20.12 -9.83 6.36
N ALA A 232 -19.68 -11.01 6.01
CA ALA A 232 -20.34 -12.23 6.44
C ALA A 232 -20.24 -12.38 7.98
N PRO A 233 -21.16 -13.08 8.64
CA PRO A 233 -20.97 -13.47 10.04
C PRO A 233 -19.64 -14.20 10.20
N GLY A 234 -18.82 -13.75 11.15
CA GLY A 234 -17.46 -14.28 11.34
C GLY A 234 -16.42 -13.76 10.34
N GLY A 235 -16.83 -12.93 9.38
CA GLY A 235 -15.90 -12.24 8.47
C GLY A 235 -15.01 -11.24 9.20
N ARG A 236 -13.92 -10.83 8.58
CA ARG A 236 -12.89 -9.98 9.20
C ARG A 236 -12.80 -8.62 8.56
N ILE A 237 -12.52 -7.62 9.41
CA ILE A 237 -12.05 -6.32 8.96
C ILE A 237 -10.54 -6.21 9.24
N ALA A 238 -9.80 -5.69 8.27
CA ALA A 238 -8.38 -5.39 8.36
C ALA A 238 -8.15 -3.92 8.01
N VAL A 239 -7.66 -3.13 8.95
CA VAL A 239 -7.33 -1.71 8.75
C VAL A 239 -5.82 -1.56 8.74
N ILE A 240 -5.31 -0.86 7.74
CA ILE A 240 -3.92 -0.44 7.64
C ILE A 240 -3.95 1.08 7.53
N ASP A 241 -3.44 1.78 8.52
CA ASP A 241 -3.53 3.24 8.49
C ASP A 241 -2.32 3.91 9.14
N LEU A 242 -2.25 5.24 9.03
CA LEU A 242 -1.21 6.01 9.65
C LEU A 242 -1.44 6.12 11.17
N ALA A 243 -0.37 5.89 11.92
CA ALA A 243 -0.39 6.13 13.36
C ALA A 243 -0.71 7.60 13.64
N PRO A 244 -1.66 7.93 14.53
CA PRO A 244 -1.96 9.31 14.89
C PRO A 244 -0.76 10.06 15.48
N PRO A 245 -0.69 11.42 15.44
CA PRO A 245 0.35 12.22 16.11
C PRO A 245 0.42 11.91 17.60
N ASN A 246 1.64 11.79 18.12
CA ASN A 246 1.88 11.55 19.55
C ASN A 246 1.08 10.36 20.10
N PHE A 247 0.88 9.39 19.26
CA PHE A 247 0.14 8.19 19.55
C PHE A 247 0.86 7.37 20.63
N ASP A 248 0.15 7.05 21.70
CA ASP A 248 0.61 6.11 22.71
C ASP A 248 0.18 4.68 22.32
N PRO A 249 1.13 3.78 22.01
CA PRO A 249 0.81 2.39 21.70
C PRO A 249 -0.04 1.68 22.77
N ALA A 250 0.09 2.08 24.04
CA ALA A 250 -0.68 1.49 25.13
C ALA A 250 -2.19 1.80 25.05
N THR A 251 -2.58 2.86 24.32
CA THR A 251 -3.99 3.24 24.13
C THR A 251 -4.60 2.68 22.84
N LEU A 252 -3.81 1.97 22.02
CA LEU A 252 -4.25 1.52 20.70
C LEU A 252 -5.43 0.55 20.75
N GLU A 253 -5.38 -0.44 21.60
CA GLU A 253 -6.46 -1.42 21.72
C GLU A 253 -7.75 -0.77 22.18
N GLN A 254 -7.67 0.19 23.11
CA GLN A 254 -8.83 0.95 23.54
C GLN A 254 -9.39 1.80 22.39
N ALA A 255 -8.55 2.54 21.67
CA ALA A 255 -8.96 3.36 20.54
C ALA A 255 -9.57 2.52 19.41
N ALA A 256 -9.00 1.35 19.10
CA ALA A 256 -9.56 0.40 18.16
C ALA A 256 -10.91 -0.14 18.65
N GLY A 257 -11.03 -0.43 19.95
CA GLY A 257 -12.26 -0.87 20.59
C GLY A 257 -13.38 0.18 20.50
N GLU A 258 -13.07 1.43 20.75
CA GLU A 258 -14.01 2.56 20.64
C GLU A 258 -14.45 2.75 19.18
N MET A 259 -13.51 2.68 18.24
CA MET A 259 -13.77 2.83 16.80
C MET A 259 -14.67 1.70 16.25
N LEU A 260 -14.35 0.46 16.57
CA LEU A 260 -15.07 -0.72 16.04
C LEU A 260 -16.36 -1.02 16.79
N GLY A 261 -16.46 -0.61 18.05
CA GLY A 261 -17.66 -0.79 18.88
C GLY A 261 -17.99 -2.26 19.18
N SER A 262 -19.21 -2.51 19.66
CA SER A 262 -19.66 -3.86 20.04
C SER A 262 -19.95 -4.79 18.87
N ARG A 263 -19.92 -4.28 17.63
CA ARG A 263 -20.17 -5.05 16.41
C ARG A 263 -19.06 -6.06 16.07
N PHE A 264 -17.88 -5.85 16.64
CA PHE A 264 -16.71 -6.69 16.38
C PHE A 264 -16.18 -7.34 17.65
N THR A 265 -15.65 -8.55 17.49
CA THR A 265 -14.94 -9.33 18.50
C THR A 265 -13.50 -9.58 18.08
N ASP A 266 -12.73 -10.28 18.91
CA ASP A 266 -11.35 -10.74 18.62
C ASP A 266 -10.47 -9.63 18.06
N ARG A 267 -10.63 -8.44 18.64
CA ARG A 267 -9.92 -7.25 18.22
C ARG A 267 -8.45 -7.37 18.57
N ARG A 268 -7.60 -7.06 17.59
CA ARG A 268 -6.16 -6.92 17.77
C ARG A 268 -5.73 -5.64 17.09
N ALA A 269 -4.83 -4.93 17.73
CA ALA A 269 -4.27 -3.71 17.19
C ALA A 269 -2.79 -3.65 17.51
N GLU A 270 -1.97 -3.30 16.52
CA GLU A 270 -0.52 -3.17 16.67
C GLU A 270 0.03 -1.98 15.92
N VAL A 271 1.16 -1.46 16.39
CA VAL A 271 1.92 -0.41 15.71
C VAL A 271 3.09 -1.05 14.97
N LEU A 272 3.17 -0.83 13.67
CA LEU A 272 4.33 -1.19 12.88
C LEU A 272 5.31 -0.02 12.80
N GLY A 273 6.40 -0.16 13.54
CA GLY A 273 7.47 0.84 13.52
C GLY A 273 7.00 2.20 14.04
N ARG A 274 7.03 3.24 13.19
CA ARG A 274 6.74 4.62 13.58
C ARG A 274 5.51 5.22 12.91
N HIS A 275 5.05 4.61 11.83
CA HIS A 275 4.12 5.26 10.90
C HIS A 275 2.81 4.53 10.73
N LEU A 276 2.79 3.21 10.88
CA LEU A 276 1.61 2.41 10.61
C LEU A 276 0.97 1.85 11.87
N VAL A 277 -0.36 1.79 11.84
CA VAL A 277 -1.18 0.99 12.73
C VAL A 277 -1.88 -0.08 11.92
N LEU A 278 -1.95 -1.28 12.48
CA LEU A 278 -2.73 -2.39 11.95
C LEU A 278 -3.81 -2.74 12.96
N ILE A 279 -5.04 -2.90 12.47
CA ILE A 279 -6.17 -3.30 13.30
C ILE A 279 -6.90 -4.42 12.58
N GLU A 280 -7.15 -5.53 13.29
CA GLU A 280 -8.04 -6.59 12.82
C GLU A 280 -9.16 -6.85 13.82
N ALA A 281 -10.30 -7.30 13.34
CA ALA A 281 -11.41 -7.75 14.17
C ALA A 281 -12.35 -8.67 13.39
N THR A 282 -13.13 -9.46 14.13
CA THR A 282 -14.13 -10.39 13.58
C THR A 282 -15.52 -9.79 13.73
N ALA A 283 -16.34 -9.80 12.67
CA ALA A 283 -17.75 -9.41 12.74
C ALA A 283 -18.58 -10.41 13.56
N ARG A 284 -19.49 -9.89 14.38
CA ARG A 284 -20.43 -10.70 15.16
C ARG A 284 -21.59 -11.20 14.32
#